data_e98cbe4599adbb15821e101e1ce60dc2
#
_entry.id   e98cbe4599adbb15821e101e1ce60dc2
#
_cell.length_a   1.000
_cell.length_b   1.000
_cell.length_c   1.000
_cell.angle_alpha   90.00
_cell.angle_beta   90.00
_cell.angle_gamma   90.00
#
_symmetry.space_group_name_H-M   'P 1'
#
loop_
_entity.id
_entity.type
_entity.pdbx_description
1 polymer ?
#
loop_
_entity_poly.entity_id
_entity_poly.type
_entity_poly.pdbx_seq_one_letter_code
_entity_poly.pdbx_strand_id
1 'polypeptide(L)'
;MRTVSVAMLILISSFAAAQNQNGNMPGMDMSHMSNPADKNVFGASKDMHDMPGMGGEGTASAMHSMEGHHMDMGPHMKMTSLRPSHPGDDQKAAEIVQAARAVAEKYKDYKVALADGFKIFLPNVPQKQYHFTNYANAFEARKNFDPSRPTSLLYEKDGDGYKLIGVMYTARKDATEDELNSRVPLSIAQWHAHVNMCLALSGKKEDVLPQSTKFGLRGSIATKEECNAAGGKFYPQVFGWMVHVYPFEQKAEDIWSVERQHNHMD
;
A
#
# COMPACT_ATOMS: atom_id res chain seq x y z
N MET A 1 -28.03 -11.76 47.38
CA MET A 1 -28.36 -10.85 46.32
C MET A 1 -27.67 -9.53 46.59
N ARG A 2 -26.56 -9.23 45.92
CA ARG A 2 -25.88 -7.92 45.95
C ARG A 2 -25.57 -7.57 44.51
N THR A 3 -26.29 -6.60 43.99
CA THR A 3 -26.13 -5.99 42.67
C THR A 3 -24.92 -5.03 42.69
N VAL A 4 -23.93 -5.29 41.86
CA VAL A 4 -22.81 -4.38 41.63
C VAL A 4 -23.09 -3.62 40.34
N SER A 5 -23.41 -2.32 40.47
CA SER A 5 -23.52 -1.39 39.36
C SER A 5 -22.12 -0.95 38.94
N VAL A 6 -21.76 -1.22 37.69
CA VAL A 6 -20.57 -0.67 37.05
C VAL A 6 -20.94 0.60 36.33
N ALA A 7 -20.48 1.73 36.85
CA ALA A 7 -20.61 3.05 36.22
C ALA A 7 -19.55 3.19 35.12
N MET A 8 -20.01 3.38 33.89
CA MET A 8 -19.17 3.63 32.71
C MET A 8 -18.91 5.15 32.62
N LEU A 9 -17.69 5.58 32.94
CA LEU A 9 -17.26 6.97 32.73
C LEU A 9 -16.91 7.20 31.25
N ILE A 10 -17.71 8.04 30.60
CA ILE A 10 -17.44 8.55 29.26
C ILE A 10 -16.65 9.87 29.43
N LEU A 11 -15.37 9.84 29.06
CA LEU A 11 -14.52 11.03 28.93
C LEU A 11 -14.73 11.66 27.54
N ILE A 12 -15.47 12.75 27.52
CA ILE A 12 -15.60 13.63 26.35
C ILE A 12 -14.49 14.68 26.45
N SER A 13 -13.46 14.58 25.61
CA SER A 13 -12.45 15.60 25.44
C SER A 13 -12.88 16.59 24.36
N SER A 14 -13.20 17.81 24.79
CA SER A 14 -13.49 18.97 23.96
C SER A 14 -12.23 19.45 23.24
N PHE A 15 -12.25 19.51 21.89
CA PHE A 15 -11.24 20.22 21.11
C PHE A 15 -11.68 21.66 20.92
N ALA A 16 -10.86 22.56 21.47
CA ALA A 16 -10.99 23.99 21.26
C ALA A 16 -10.53 24.37 19.84
N ALA A 17 -11.32 25.23 19.20
CA ALA A 17 -11.03 25.86 17.93
C ALA A 17 -9.92 26.90 18.11
N ALA A 18 -8.85 26.82 17.31
CA ALA A 18 -7.87 27.88 17.13
C ALA A 18 -8.21 28.66 15.87
N GLN A 19 -8.38 29.97 16.04
CA GLN A 19 -8.75 30.94 15.03
C GLN A 19 -7.59 31.27 14.08
N ASN A 20 -7.99 31.46 12.86
CA ASN A 20 -7.36 32.04 11.69
C ASN A 20 -6.60 33.35 11.98
N GLN A 21 -5.32 33.43 11.56
CA GLN A 21 -4.65 34.71 11.34
C GLN A 21 -4.15 34.79 9.92
N ASN A 22 -4.78 35.67 9.15
CA ASN A 22 -4.35 36.17 7.86
C ASN A 22 -3.01 36.89 8.00
N GLY A 23 -1.97 36.32 7.39
CA GLY A 23 -0.70 37.00 7.13
C GLY A 23 -0.55 37.30 5.65
N ASN A 24 -0.78 38.56 5.29
CA ASN A 24 -0.59 39.12 3.97
C ASN A 24 0.92 39.22 3.69
N MET A 25 1.41 38.62 2.59
CA MET A 25 2.76 38.82 2.06
C MET A 25 2.70 39.50 0.71
N PRO A 26 3.57 40.49 0.43
CA PRO A 26 3.48 41.33 -0.76
C PRO A 26 4.02 40.67 -2.02
N GLY A 27 3.51 41.14 -3.17
CA GLY A 27 3.66 40.64 -4.49
C GLY A 27 5.10 40.45 -5.00
N MET A 28 5.29 39.38 -5.77
CA MET A 28 6.34 39.26 -6.76
C MET A 28 5.69 39.22 -8.13
N ASP A 29 6.01 40.27 -8.88
CA ASP A 29 5.68 40.47 -10.29
C ASP A 29 6.47 39.49 -11.16
N MET A 30 5.77 38.61 -11.86
CA MET A 30 6.32 37.67 -12.84
C MET A 30 5.86 38.02 -14.25
N SER A 31 6.11 39.23 -14.67
CA SER A 31 6.01 39.65 -16.07
C SER A 31 7.43 39.90 -16.58
N HIS A 32 8.09 38.90 -17.09
CA HIS A 32 9.13 38.96 -18.14
C HIS A 32 9.90 37.62 -18.18
N MET A 33 9.54 36.77 -19.13
CA MET A 33 10.52 36.03 -19.91
C MET A 33 9.85 35.47 -21.16
N SER A 34 10.08 36.20 -22.20
CA SER A 34 9.75 35.84 -23.59
C SER A 34 10.67 34.71 -24.08
N ASN A 35 10.05 33.81 -24.81
CA ASN A 35 10.68 32.78 -25.63
C ASN A 35 11.56 33.42 -26.73
N PRO A 36 12.68 32.79 -27.12
CA PRO A 36 12.82 32.55 -28.54
C PRO A 36 13.16 31.09 -28.89
N ALA A 37 12.45 30.63 -29.89
CA ALA A 37 12.74 29.44 -30.66
C ALA A 37 14.16 29.51 -31.27
N ASP A 38 14.89 28.41 -31.26
CA ASP A 38 15.89 28.18 -32.28
C ASP A 38 15.94 26.70 -32.72
N LYS A 39 16.09 26.59 -34.03
CA LYS A 39 15.94 25.38 -34.85
C LYS A 39 17.25 24.67 -35.01
N ASN A 40 17.15 23.36 -35.16
CA ASN A 40 17.99 22.45 -35.96
C ASN A 40 19.52 22.53 -35.83
N VAL A 41 20.13 21.41 -35.40
CA VAL A 41 21.25 20.83 -36.15
C VAL A 41 21.19 19.31 -36.08
N PHE A 42 20.97 18.70 -37.24
CA PHE A 42 21.26 17.30 -37.53
C PHE A 42 22.78 17.10 -37.52
N GLY A 43 23.24 16.08 -36.83
CA GLY A 43 24.61 15.61 -36.87
C GLY A 43 24.64 14.10 -36.60
N ALA A 44 24.48 13.30 -37.68
CA ALA A 44 24.79 11.90 -37.68
C ALA A 44 26.29 11.73 -37.52
N SER A 45 26.71 10.96 -36.55
CA SER A 45 28.04 10.33 -36.51
C SER A 45 27.89 8.84 -36.30
N LYS A 46 28.20 8.14 -37.41
CA LYS A 46 28.52 6.70 -37.41
C LYS A 46 29.89 6.50 -36.79
N ASP A 47 30.08 5.27 -36.34
CA ASP A 47 31.32 4.59 -35.98
C ASP A 47 31.76 4.68 -34.51
N MET A 48 31.36 3.63 -33.79
CA MET A 48 32.27 2.95 -32.87
C MET A 48 31.90 1.44 -32.85
N HIS A 49 32.58 0.71 -33.71
CA HIS A 49 32.74 -0.74 -33.64
C HIS A 49 33.79 -1.09 -32.58
N ASP A 50 33.55 -2.23 -31.94
CA ASP A 50 34.46 -3.08 -31.22
C ASP A 50 35.05 -2.63 -29.89
N MET A 51 34.40 -3.14 -28.81
CA MET A 51 35.10 -3.69 -27.65
C MET A 51 34.51 -5.05 -27.27
N PRO A 52 35.26 -6.15 -27.28
CA PRO A 52 34.79 -7.44 -26.82
C PRO A 52 34.99 -7.60 -25.32
N GLY A 53 33.97 -8.12 -24.63
CA GLY A 53 34.10 -8.78 -23.36
C GLY A 53 33.61 -8.04 -22.12
N MET A 54 32.32 -8.11 -21.87
CA MET A 54 31.76 -8.33 -20.54
C MET A 54 30.31 -8.79 -20.75
N GLY A 55 30.15 -10.11 -20.87
CA GLY A 55 28.85 -10.75 -20.84
C GLY A 55 28.25 -10.69 -19.42
N GLY A 56 27.32 -9.77 -19.22
CA GLY A 56 26.46 -9.72 -18.07
C GLY A 56 25.04 -10.00 -18.49
N GLU A 57 24.73 -11.28 -18.82
CA GLU A 57 23.41 -11.69 -19.27
C GLU A 57 22.35 -11.79 -18.17
N GLY A 58 22.68 -11.41 -16.93
CA GLY A 58 21.75 -11.52 -15.78
C GLY A 58 20.85 -10.32 -15.52
N THR A 59 21.27 -9.10 -15.88
CA THR A 59 20.57 -7.88 -15.47
C THR A 59 19.55 -7.38 -16.51
N ALA A 60 19.75 -7.66 -17.78
CA ALA A 60 18.81 -7.27 -18.85
C ALA A 60 17.52 -8.10 -18.84
N SER A 61 17.57 -9.36 -18.42
CA SER A 61 16.39 -10.24 -18.36
C SER A 61 15.44 -9.87 -17.23
N ALA A 62 15.96 -9.42 -16.10
CA ALA A 62 15.13 -8.95 -14.97
C ALA A 62 14.42 -7.63 -15.28
N MET A 63 15.07 -6.71 -16.00
CA MET A 63 14.44 -5.47 -16.44
C MET A 63 13.37 -5.69 -17.53
N HIS A 64 13.56 -6.65 -18.42
CA HIS A 64 12.62 -6.91 -19.52
C HIS A 64 11.34 -7.63 -19.09
N SER A 65 11.37 -8.38 -17.98
CA SER A 65 10.17 -9.00 -17.42
C SER A 65 9.25 -8.02 -16.69
N MET A 66 9.77 -6.85 -16.31
CA MET A 66 9.01 -5.83 -15.58
C MET A 66 8.39 -4.74 -16.49
N GLU A 67 8.83 -4.61 -17.72
CA GLU A 67 8.28 -3.63 -18.68
C GLU A 67 6.96 -4.08 -19.37
N GLY A 68 6.53 -5.32 -19.17
CA GLY A 68 5.42 -5.92 -19.92
C GLY A 68 4.04 -5.86 -19.26
N HIS A 69 3.93 -5.60 -17.98
CA HIS A 69 2.65 -5.62 -17.29
C HIS A 69 2.25 -4.23 -16.78
N HIS A 70 1.73 -3.42 -17.68
CA HIS A 70 0.91 -2.26 -17.29
C HIS A 70 -0.42 -2.83 -16.77
N MET A 71 -0.44 -3.26 -15.51
CA MET A 71 -1.68 -3.67 -14.87
C MET A 71 -2.54 -2.43 -14.69
N ASP A 72 -3.72 -2.44 -15.27
CA ASP A 72 -4.74 -1.45 -14.97
C ASP A 72 -5.21 -1.67 -13.52
N MET A 73 -4.62 -0.90 -12.62
CA MET A 73 -4.87 -0.97 -11.20
C MET A 73 -6.22 -0.34 -10.82
N GLY A 74 -6.97 0.13 -11.81
CA GLY A 74 -8.21 0.85 -11.58
C GLY A 74 -8.01 2.18 -10.83
N PRO A 75 -9.09 2.96 -10.67
CA PRO A 75 -9.01 4.30 -10.09
C PRO A 75 -8.78 4.31 -8.56
N HIS A 76 -8.90 3.15 -7.92
CA HIS A 76 -8.88 3.04 -6.45
C HIS A 76 -7.55 2.58 -5.88
N MET A 77 -6.52 2.46 -6.72
CA MET A 77 -5.19 2.08 -6.27
C MET A 77 -4.11 3.01 -6.82
N LYS A 78 -3.16 3.35 -5.96
CA LYS A 78 -1.96 4.10 -6.29
C LYS A 78 -0.75 3.24 -5.92
N MET A 79 0.22 3.13 -6.84
CA MET A 79 1.48 2.44 -6.63
C MET A 79 2.63 3.43 -6.57
N THR A 80 3.71 3.07 -5.85
CA THR A 80 5.00 3.75 -6.01
C THR A 80 5.63 3.39 -7.35
N SER A 81 6.48 4.25 -7.87
CA SER A 81 7.33 3.91 -9.00
C SER A 81 8.42 2.93 -8.60
N LEU A 82 8.81 2.05 -9.53
CA LEU A 82 10.04 1.29 -9.37
C LEU A 82 11.24 2.21 -9.53
N ARG A 83 12.35 1.90 -8.82
CA ARG A 83 13.60 2.65 -8.89
C ARG A 83 14.74 1.76 -9.41
N PRO A 84 15.81 2.35 -9.96
CA PRO A 84 17.03 1.61 -10.24
C PRO A 84 17.55 0.91 -8.98
N SER A 85 18.11 -0.29 -9.14
CA SER A 85 18.71 -1.04 -8.04
C SER A 85 19.97 -0.35 -7.53
N HIS A 86 20.16 -0.37 -6.21
CA HIS A 86 21.35 0.09 -5.55
C HIS A 86 22.08 -1.06 -4.82
N PRO A 87 23.39 -0.98 -4.61
CA PRO A 87 24.12 -1.96 -3.83
C PRO A 87 23.49 -2.12 -2.43
N GLY A 88 23.19 -3.37 -2.06
CA GLY A 88 22.56 -3.72 -0.78
C GLY A 88 21.03 -3.87 -0.81
N ASP A 89 20.33 -3.49 -1.89
CA ASP A 89 18.89 -3.65 -2.00
C ASP A 89 18.46 -5.11 -1.90
N ASP A 90 19.14 -6.00 -2.64
CA ASP A 90 18.85 -7.45 -2.62
C ASP A 90 19.09 -8.05 -1.24
N GLN A 91 20.19 -7.66 -0.57
CA GLN A 91 20.49 -8.13 0.78
C GLN A 91 19.40 -7.68 1.76
N LYS A 92 19.01 -6.41 1.70
CA LYS A 92 17.96 -5.86 2.55
C LYS A 92 16.60 -6.53 2.31
N ALA A 93 16.25 -6.76 1.05
CA ALA A 93 15.04 -7.48 0.69
C ALA A 93 15.06 -8.92 1.24
N ALA A 94 16.19 -9.62 1.12
CA ALA A 94 16.36 -10.97 1.66
C ALA A 94 16.22 -11.01 3.19
N GLU A 95 16.78 -10.05 3.91
CA GLU A 95 16.64 -9.92 5.37
C GLU A 95 15.16 -9.71 5.78
N ILE A 96 14.43 -8.87 5.03
CA ILE A 96 12.99 -8.65 5.27
C ILE A 96 12.21 -9.95 5.03
N VAL A 97 12.48 -10.67 3.95
CA VAL A 97 11.82 -11.95 3.63
C VAL A 97 12.12 -12.99 4.71
N GLN A 98 13.35 -13.06 5.19
CA GLN A 98 13.74 -13.98 6.26
C GLN A 98 12.98 -13.66 7.56
N ALA A 99 12.90 -12.40 7.95
CA ALA A 99 12.14 -11.97 9.12
C ALA A 99 10.64 -12.26 8.94
N ALA A 100 10.07 -11.94 7.76
CA ALA A 100 8.70 -12.26 7.42
C ALA A 100 8.40 -13.76 7.50
N ARG A 101 9.33 -14.60 7.03
CA ARG A 101 9.21 -16.07 7.11
C ARG A 101 9.21 -16.55 8.56
N ALA A 102 10.10 -16.04 9.40
CA ALA A 102 10.14 -16.40 10.81
C ALA A 102 8.83 -16.07 11.54
N VAL A 103 8.26 -14.89 11.25
CA VAL A 103 6.94 -14.50 11.77
C VAL A 103 5.84 -15.41 11.23
N ALA A 104 5.85 -15.67 9.92
CA ALA A 104 4.85 -16.50 9.27
C ALA A 104 4.87 -17.94 9.82
N GLU A 105 6.05 -18.51 10.10
CA GLU A 105 6.15 -19.83 10.76
C GLU A 105 5.45 -19.85 12.11
N LYS A 106 5.62 -18.80 12.93
CA LYS A 106 4.97 -18.69 14.24
C LYS A 106 3.44 -18.70 14.15
N TYR A 107 2.90 -18.06 13.10
CA TYR A 107 1.47 -17.83 12.98
C TYR A 107 0.77 -18.72 11.94
N LYS A 108 1.36 -19.86 11.57
CA LYS A 108 0.69 -20.87 10.74
C LYS A 108 -0.65 -21.33 11.33
N ASP A 109 -0.70 -21.48 12.67
CA ASP A 109 -1.98 -21.60 13.37
C ASP A 109 -2.55 -20.19 13.64
N TYR A 110 -3.61 -19.85 12.91
CA TYR A 110 -4.28 -18.56 13.04
C TYR A 110 -4.81 -18.28 14.46
N LYS A 111 -5.07 -19.31 15.26
CA LYS A 111 -5.53 -19.15 16.65
C LYS A 111 -4.44 -18.51 17.50
N VAL A 112 -3.17 -18.81 17.23
CA VAL A 112 -2.02 -18.16 17.90
C VAL A 112 -2.01 -16.67 17.55
N ALA A 113 -2.26 -16.33 16.30
CA ALA A 113 -2.35 -14.92 15.88
C ALA A 113 -3.47 -14.18 16.63
N LEU A 114 -4.66 -14.80 16.75
CA LEU A 114 -5.78 -14.21 17.49
C LEU A 114 -5.43 -14.04 18.98
N ALA A 115 -4.76 -15.01 19.58
CA ALA A 115 -4.32 -14.94 20.97
C ALA A 115 -3.28 -13.83 21.21
N ASP A 116 -2.40 -13.57 20.22
CA ASP A 116 -1.39 -12.51 20.24
C ASP A 116 -1.94 -11.12 19.82
N GLY A 117 -3.27 -10.98 19.76
CA GLY A 117 -3.96 -9.70 19.57
C GLY A 117 -4.18 -9.27 18.12
N PHE A 118 -3.91 -10.12 17.15
CA PHE A 118 -4.35 -9.90 15.78
C PHE A 118 -5.87 -10.04 15.68
N LYS A 119 -6.50 -9.21 14.85
CA LYS A 119 -7.96 -9.22 14.65
C LYS A 119 -8.27 -9.30 13.16
N ILE A 120 -9.25 -10.11 12.82
CA ILE A 120 -9.72 -10.23 11.43
C ILE A 120 -10.32 -8.89 11.00
N PHE A 121 -9.77 -8.31 9.96
CA PHE A 121 -10.33 -7.10 9.34
C PHE A 121 -11.55 -7.48 8.51
N LEU A 122 -12.70 -6.84 8.75
CA LEU A 122 -13.98 -7.12 8.11
C LEU A 122 -14.37 -8.63 8.16
N PRO A 123 -14.51 -9.23 9.36
CA PRO A 123 -14.67 -10.67 9.50
C PRO A 123 -15.95 -11.22 8.86
N ASN A 124 -16.98 -10.39 8.70
CA ASN A 124 -18.28 -10.77 8.14
C ASN A 124 -18.37 -10.55 6.62
N VAL A 125 -17.28 -10.09 5.99
CA VAL A 125 -17.18 -9.84 4.56
C VAL A 125 -16.36 -10.96 3.95
N PRO A 126 -16.90 -11.75 2.99
CA PRO A 126 -16.12 -12.74 2.27
C PRO A 126 -14.95 -12.07 1.53
N GLN A 127 -13.75 -12.58 1.73
CA GLN A 127 -12.52 -12.08 1.14
C GLN A 127 -11.71 -13.26 0.61
N LYS A 128 -11.06 -13.12 -0.53
CA LYS A 128 -10.11 -14.13 -1.01
C LYS A 128 -8.90 -14.20 -0.08
N GLN A 129 -8.42 -13.04 0.37
CA GLN A 129 -7.35 -12.90 1.34
C GLN A 129 -7.84 -12.09 2.55
N TYR A 130 -7.77 -12.70 3.71
CA TYR A 130 -8.13 -12.09 4.98
C TYR A 130 -6.90 -11.45 5.63
N HIS A 131 -7.05 -10.22 6.08
CA HIS A 131 -6.04 -9.51 6.85
C HIS A 131 -6.31 -9.68 8.34
N PHE A 132 -5.43 -10.38 9.05
CA PHE A 132 -5.45 -10.40 10.50
C PHE A 132 -4.51 -9.29 10.96
N THR A 133 -5.09 -8.20 11.45
CA THR A 133 -4.37 -6.94 11.73
C THR A 133 -4.07 -6.79 13.21
N ASN A 134 -2.83 -6.46 13.54
CA ASN A 134 -2.40 -6.03 14.86
C ASN A 134 -2.30 -4.49 14.87
N TYR A 135 -3.23 -3.84 15.56
CA TYR A 135 -3.31 -2.39 15.58
C TYR A 135 -2.17 -1.72 16.35
N ALA A 136 -1.56 -2.41 17.32
CA ALA A 136 -0.36 -1.91 18.00
C ALA A 136 0.83 -1.88 17.03
N ASN A 137 1.05 -2.95 16.26
CA ASN A 137 2.06 -2.97 15.21
C ASN A 137 1.80 -1.90 14.16
N ALA A 138 0.53 -1.70 13.74
CA ALA A 138 0.16 -0.65 12.80
C ALA A 138 0.49 0.76 13.32
N PHE A 139 0.29 1.00 14.61
CA PHE A 139 0.64 2.27 15.24
C PHE A 139 2.16 2.50 15.27
N GLU A 140 2.94 1.50 15.66
CA GLU A 140 4.40 1.57 15.69
C GLU A 140 5.00 1.71 14.28
N ALA A 141 4.44 1.02 13.29
CA ALA A 141 4.85 1.08 11.89
C ALA A 141 4.74 2.49 11.29
N ARG A 142 3.98 3.39 11.91
CA ARG A 142 3.95 4.80 11.49
C ARG A 142 5.27 5.51 11.71
N LYS A 143 6.06 5.09 12.70
CA LYS A 143 7.34 5.71 13.08
C LYS A 143 8.53 4.87 12.61
N ASN A 144 8.48 3.57 12.88
CA ASN A 144 9.60 2.65 12.66
C ASN A 144 9.17 1.49 11.77
N PHE A 145 10.08 1.00 10.95
CA PHE A 145 9.92 -0.23 10.19
C PHE A 145 10.65 -1.36 10.91
N ASP A 146 9.90 -2.38 11.30
CA ASP A 146 10.43 -3.60 11.91
C ASP A 146 9.86 -4.81 11.15
N PRO A 147 10.69 -5.51 10.36
CA PRO A 147 10.22 -6.65 9.58
C PRO A 147 9.80 -7.86 10.44
N SER A 148 10.17 -7.89 11.72
CA SER A 148 9.69 -8.91 12.66
C SER A 148 8.29 -8.61 13.21
N ARG A 149 7.72 -7.43 12.93
CA ARG A 149 6.43 -6.95 13.45
C ARG A 149 5.50 -6.49 12.33
N PRO A 150 5.04 -7.39 11.45
CA PRO A 150 4.12 -7.03 10.39
C PRO A 150 2.83 -6.44 10.96
N THR A 151 2.26 -5.52 10.22
CA THR A 151 0.96 -4.91 10.56
C THR A 151 -0.16 -5.90 10.44
N SER A 152 -0.11 -6.77 9.42
CA SER A 152 -1.10 -7.82 9.24
C SER A 152 -0.46 -9.13 8.79
N LEU A 153 -1.13 -10.20 9.15
CA LEU A 153 -0.91 -11.54 8.62
C LEU A 153 -1.97 -11.79 7.53
N LEU A 154 -1.56 -12.40 6.44
CA LEU A 154 -2.40 -12.64 5.27
C LEU A 154 -2.81 -14.11 5.23
N TYR A 155 -4.10 -14.36 5.28
CA TYR A 155 -4.65 -15.70 5.29
C TYR A 155 -5.65 -15.91 4.15
N GLU A 156 -5.64 -17.10 3.59
CA GLU A 156 -6.74 -17.61 2.77
C GLU A 156 -7.69 -18.46 3.61
N LYS A 157 -8.95 -18.52 3.20
CA LYS A 157 -9.92 -19.44 3.83
C LYS A 157 -9.53 -20.87 3.48
N ASP A 158 -9.47 -21.74 4.50
CA ASP A 158 -9.16 -23.16 4.35
C ASP A 158 -10.15 -23.98 5.19
N GLY A 159 -11.16 -24.53 4.54
CA GLY A 159 -12.29 -25.17 5.22
C GLY A 159 -12.94 -24.23 6.23
N ASP A 160 -13.04 -24.68 7.49
CA ASP A 160 -13.52 -23.85 8.62
C ASP A 160 -12.42 -22.99 9.24
N GLY A 161 -11.17 -23.12 8.78
CA GLY A 161 -10.00 -22.42 9.29
C GLY A 161 -9.44 -21.40 8.30
N TYR A 162 -8.14 -21.10 8.51
CA TYR A 162 -7.38 -20.17 7.70
C TYR A 162 -5.95 -20.69 7.52
N LYS A 163 -5.44 -20.61 6.29
CA LYS A 163 -4.07 -20.93 5.92
C LYS A 163 -3.28 -19.65 5.71
N LEU A 164 -2.16 -19.50 6.42
CA LEU A 164 -1.29 -18.35 6.26
C LEU A 164 -0.56 -18.41 4.92
N ILE A 165 -0.58 -17.30 4.18
CA ILE A 165 0.06 -17.16 2.88
C ILE A 165 1.12 -16.06 2.84
N GLY A 166 1.04 -15.06 3.72
CA GLY A 166 1.96 -13.94 3.72
C GLY A 166 1.81 -13.00 4.89
N VAL A 167 2.51 -11.88 4.81
CA VAL A 167 2.44 -10.78 5.77
C VAL A 167 2.32 -9.44 5.02
N MET A 168 1.84 -8.40 5.72
CA MET A 168 1.73 -7.05 5.19
C MET A 168 2.39 -6.07 6.16
N TYR A 169 3.17 -5.16 5.58
CA TYR A 169 3.72 -3.99 6.28
C TYR A 169 3.00 -2.73 5.85
N THR A 170 2.94 -1.75 6.74
CA THR A 170 2.32 -0.45 6.44
C THR A 170 3.25 0.70 6.74
N ALA A 171 2.95 1.84 6.11
CA ALA A 171 3.56 3.13 6.40
C ALA A 171 2.49 4.22 6.49
N ARG A 172 2.87 5.42 6.95
CA ARG A 172 1.96 6.56 7.03
C ARG A 172 1.42 6.94 5.64
N LYS A 173 0.24 7.58 5.61
CA LYS A 173 -0.36 8.09 4.36
C LYS A 173 0.54 9.09 3.65
N ASP A 174 1.20 9.94 4.44
CA ASP A 174 2.08 11.03 4.01
C ASP A 174 3.54 10.63 3.89
N ALA A 175 3.86 9.33 3.98
CA ALA A 175 5.21 8.84 3.75
C ALA A 175 5.65 9.14 2.31
N THR A 176 6.84 9.69 2.18
CA THR A 176 7.47 9.94 0.88
C THR A 176 7.98 8.64 0.27
N GLU A 177 8.20 8.62 -1.05
CA GLU A 177 8.80 7.46 -1.70
C GLU A 177 10.20 7.15 -1.16
N ASP A 178 10.97 8.16 -0.71
CA ASP A 178 12.27 7.95 -0.08
C ASP A 178 12.14 7.26 1.28
N GLU A 179 11.14 7.64 2.09
CA GLU A 179 10.83 6.94 3.33
C GLU A 179 10.37 5.50 3.08
N LEU A 180 9.56 5.27 2.04
CA LEU A 180 9.13 3.93 1.65
C LEU A 180 10.31 3.09 1.15
N ASN A 181 11.17 3.66 0.30
CA ASN A 181 12.40 3.04 -0.19
C ASN A 181 13.37 2.69 0.96
N SER A 182 13.44 3.55 1.97
CA SER A 182 14.26 3.27 3.15
C SER A 182 13.76 2.08 3.98
N ARG A 183 12.48 1.70 3.86
CA ARG A 183 11.88 0.53 4.52
C ARG A 183 12.05 -0.74 3.69
N VAL A 184 11.53 -0.72 2.48
CA VAL A 184 11.63 -1.80 1.48
C VAL A 184 12.11 -1.18 0.19
N PRO A 185 13.23 -1.67 -0.40
CA PRO A 185 13.79 -1.09 -1.62
C PRO A 185 12.76 -1.06 -2.76
N LEU A 186 12.56 0.12 -3.36
CA LEU A 186 11.65 0.30 -4.48
C LEU A 186 12.19 -0.28 -5.80
N SER A 187 13.43 -0.74 -5.82
CA SER A 187 13.99 -1.57 -6.89
C SER A 187 13.50 -3.02 -6.85
N ILE A 188 12.94 -3.45 -5.70
CA ILE A 188 12.51 -4.82 -5.44
C ILE A 188 10.99 -4.93 -5.34
N ALA A 189 10.34 -4.01 -4.66
CA ALA A 189 8.91 -4.06 -4.37
C ALA A 189 8.24 -2.70 -4.48
N GLN A 190 6.99 -2.71 -4.89
CA GLN A 190 6.16 -1.50 -4.93
C GLN A 190 5.21 -1.45 -3.73
N TRP A 191 5.13 -0.28 -3.12
CA TRP A 191 4.09 0.01 -2.15
C TRP A 191 2.82 0.45 -2.87
N HIS A 192 1.68 0.09 -2.32
CA HIS A 192 0.38 0.53 -2.82
C HIS A 192 -0.43 1.25 -1.75
N ALA A 193 -1.38 2.06 -2.16
CA ALA A 193 -2.33 2.73 -1.31
C ALA A 193 -3.72 2.73 -1.95
N HIS A 194 -4.76 2.54 -1.15
CA HIS A 194 -6.13 2.64 -1.62
C HIS A 194 -6.56 4.11 -1.63
N VAL A 195 -6.91 4.60 -2.82
CA VAL A 195 -7.24 6.00 -3.09
C VAL A 195 -8.63 6.15 -3.71
N ASN A 196 -9.13 7.39 -3.73
CA ASN A 196 -10.36 7.76 -4.42
C ASN A 196 -11.59 6.94 -3.98
N MET A 197 -11.67 6.62 -2.69
CA MET A 197 -12.73 5.77 -2.16
C MET A 197 -14.01 6.57 -1.89
N CYS A 198 -15.11 6.13 -2.47
CA CYS A 198 -16.44 6.58 -2.10
C CYS A 198 -17.13 5.52 -1.22
N LEU A 199 -17.47 5.88 0.02
CA LEU A 199 -18.19 5.00 0.92
C LEU A 199 -19.62 5.48 1.10
N ALA A 200 -20.58 4.56 1.11
CA ALA A 200 -21.98 4.86 1.37
C ALA A 200 -22.17 5.41 2.79
N LEU A 201 -22.95 6.48 2.95
CA LEU A 201 -23.17 7.15 4.26
C LEU A 201 -24.17 6.43 5.14
N SER A 202 -25.03 5.62 4.64
CA SER A 202 -26.05 4.94 5.46
C SER A 202 -26.61 3.68 4.82
N GLY A 203 -26.60 2.64 5.61
CA GLY A 203 -27.70 1.76 5.97
C GLY A 203 -28.43 0.97 4.90
N LYS A 204 -28.20 1.16 3.64
CA LYS A 204 -28.58 0.16 2.64
C LYS A 204 -27.48 -0.89 2.63
N LYS A 205 -27.80 -2.07 3.13
CA LYS A 205 -26.83 -3.20 3.17
C LYS A 205 -26.20 -3.45 1.80
N GLU A 206 -26.93 -3.18 0.73
CA GLU A 206 -26.53 -3.34 -0.67
C GLU A 206 -25.38 -2.40 -1.07
N ASP A 207 -25.33 -1.19 -0.49
CA ASP A 207 -24.30 -0.18 -0.81
C ASP A 207 -22.99 -0.41 -0.05
N VAL A 208 -23.01 -1.22 1.01
CA VAL A 208 -21.85 -1.51 1.87
C VAL A 208 -21.19 -2.84 1.53
N LEU A 209 -21.84 -3.67 0.72
CA LEU A 209 -21.34 -4.99 0.36
C LEU A 209 -20.19 -4.91 -0.63
N PRO A 210 -19.27 -5.90 -0.61
CA PRO A 210 -18.17 -6.00 -1.59
C PRO A 210 -18.65 -6.06 -3.06
N GLN A 211 -19.92 -6.40 -3.27
CA GLN A 211 -20.55 -6.45 -4.60
C GLN A 211 -21.14 -5.11 -5.04
N SER A 212 -21.03 -4.04 -4.23
CA SER A 212 -21.51 -2.73 -4.66
C SER A 212 -20.75 -2.29 -5.90
N THR A 213 -21.47 -2.06 -6.99
CA THR A 213 -20.90 -1.52 -8.24
C THR A 213 -20.66 -0.01 -8.19
N LYS A 214 -21.12 0.66 -7.13
CA LYS A 214 -21.01 2.12 -6.94
C LYS A 214 -19.97 2.53 -5.91
N PHE A 215 -19.96 1.88 -4.75
CA PHE A 215 -19.22 2.27 -3.58
C PHE A 215 -18.13 1.25 -3.23
N GLY A 216 -17.09 1.72 -2.52
CA GLY A 216 -16.02 0.87 -2.04
C GLY A 216 -14.91 0.66 -3.05
N LEU A 217 -14.05 -0.32 -2.77
CA LEU A 217 -12.84 -0.63 -3.57
C LEU A 217 -13.15 -1.07 -5.01
N ARG A 218 -14.34 -1.62 -5.24
CA ARG A 218 -14.82 -2.05 -6.55
C ARG A 218 -15.84 -1.11 -7.16
N GLY A 219 -16.14 -0.01 -6.45
CA GLY A 219 -17.13 0.95 -6.91
C GLY A 219 -16.66 1.68 -8.17
N SER A 220 -17.60 2.08 -9.01
CA SER A 220 -17.31 2.90 -10.19
C SER A 220 -17.04 4.36 -9.86
N ILE A 221 -17.39 4.82 -8.65
CA ILE A 221 -17.28 6.23 -8.24
C ILE A 221 -15.87 6.49 -7.71
N ALA A 222 -15.10 7.25 -8.48
CA ALA A 222 -13.71 7.57 -8.17
C ALA A 222 -13.43 9.07 -7.95
N THR A 223 -14.44 9.93 -8.10
CA THR A 223 -14.27 11.38 -7.88
C THR A 223 -15.09 11.86 -6.68
N LYS A 224 -14.66 12.97 -6.10
CA LYS A 224 -15.36 13.59 -4.98
C LYS A 224 -16.76 14.09 -5.39
N GLU A 225 -16.86 14.63 -6.59
CA GLU A 225 -18.09 15.19 -7.16
C GLU A 225 -19.13 14.10 -7.35
N GLU A 226 -18.78 13.00 -7.99
CA GLU A 226 -19.67 11.84 -8.19
C GLU A 226 -20.06 11.22 -6.85
N CYS A 227 -19.12 11.12 -5.91
CA CYS A 227 -19.39 10.57 -4.59
C CYS A 227 -20.42 11.40 -3.82
N ASN A 228 -20.28 12.73 -3.85
CA ASN A 228 -21.24 13.63 -3.23
C ASN A 228 -22.62 13.55 -3.91
N ALA A 229 -22.66 13.50 -5.23
CA ALA A 229 -23.90 13.34 -6.00
C ALA A 229 -24.61 12.01 -5.69
N ALA A 230 -23.85 10.95 -5.40
CA ALA A 230 -24.38 9.64 -4.99
C ALA A 230 -24.77 9.56 -3.51
N GLY A 231 -24.54 10.64 -2.72
CA GLY A 231 -24.80 10.66 -1.28
C GLY A 231 -23.80 9.85 -0.46
N GLY A 232 -22.60 9.68 -0.98
CA GLY A 232 -21.50 8.99 -0.31
C GLY A 232 -20.54 9.95 0.42
N LYS A 233 -19.56 9.36 1.10
CA LYS A 233 -18.44 10.08 1.70
C LYS A 233 -17.15 9.72 0.97
N PHE A 234 -16.51 10.74 0.40
CA PHE A 234 -15.27 10.60 -0.36
C PHE A 234 -14.05 10.61 0.56
N TYR A 235 -13.14 9.67 0.30
CA TYR A 235 -11.84 9.59 0.96
C TYR A 235 -10.75 9.58 -0.12
N PRO A 236 -9.90 10.62 -0.20
CA PRO A 236 -8.78 10.66 -1.14
C PRO A 236 -7.82 9.48 -0.96
N GLN A 237 -7.63 9.04 0.28
CA GLN A 237 -6.87 7.84 0.63
C GLN A 237 -7.43 7.26 1.94
N VAL A 238 -7.66 5.96 1.98
CA VAL A 238 -8.30 5.31 3.14
C VAL A 238 -7.28 4.92 4.19
N PHE A 239 -6.32 4.08 3.84
CA PHE A 239 -5.28 3.58 4.75
C PHE A 239 -3.93 4.27 4.47
N GLY A 240 -2.87 3.84 5.14
CA GLY A 240 -1.50 4.19 4.77
C GLY A 240 -1.03 3.46 3.52
N TRP A 241 0.25 3.56 3.22
CA TRP A 241 0.91 2.73 2.24
C TRP A 241 1.05 1.29 2.75
N MET A 242 0.97 0.32 1.86
CA MET A 242 1.01 -1.10 2.15
C MET A 242 1.95 -1.82 1.18
N VAL A 243 2.65 -2.83 1.68
CA VAL A 243 3.42 -3.78 0.88
C VAL A 243 3.19 -5.19 1.42
N HIS A 244 2.94 -6.13 0.53
CA HIS A 244 2.75 -7.54 0.86
C HIS A 244 4.03 -8.33 0.62
N VAL A 245 4.26 -9.34 1.46
CA VAL A 245 5.36 -10.28 1.32
C VAL A 245 4.82 -11.70 1.48
N TYR A 246 5.08 -12.54 0.49
CA TYR A 246 4.71 -13.95 0.47
C TYR A 246 5.95 -14.81 0.69
N PRO A 247 6.40 -14.99 1.94
CA PRO A 247 7.75 -15.48 2.23
C PRO A 247 7.94 -16.98 1.95
N PHE A 248 6.86 -17.71 1.63
CA PHE A 248 6.92 -19.13 1.27
C PHE A 248 7.13 -19.37 -0.21
N GLU A 249 7.01 -18.33 -1.02
CA GLU A 249 7.26 -18.39 -2.46
C GLU A 249 8.77 -18.51 -2.75
N GLN A 250 9.11 -19.05 -3.93
CA GLN A 250 10.48 -19.34 -4.33
C GLN A 250 11.08 -18.25 -5.23
N LYS A 251 10.25 -17.63 -6.04
CA LYS A 251 10.69 -16.62 -7.00
C LYS A 251 10.48 -15.22 -6.42
N ALA A 252 11.41 -14.31 -6.68
CA ALA A 252 11.35 -12.94 -6.19
C ALA A 252 10.06 -12.22 -6.63
N GLU A 253 9.63 -12.42 -7.86
CA GLU A 253 8.39 -11.88 -8.43
C GLU A 253 7.14 -12.37 -7.68
N ASP A 254 7.15 -13.61 -7.19
CA ASP A 254 6.03 -14.17 -6.41
C ASP A 254 6.07 -13.71 -4.96
N ILE A 255 7.27 -13.56 -4.37
CA ILE A 255 7.46 -13.09 -2.99
C ILE A 255 6.91 -11.67 -2.82
N TRP A 256 7.14 -10.80 -3.82
CA TRP A 256 6.74 -9.39 -3.82
C TRP A 256 5.58 -9.12 -4.79
N SER A 257 4.80 -10.15 -5.13
CA SER A 257 3.77 -10.10 -6.16
C SER A 257 2.77 -8.97 -5.94
N VAL A 258 2.71 -8.07 -6.91
CA VAL A 258 1.70 -7.02 -6.99
C VAL A 258 0.37 -7.61 -7.44
N GLU A 259 0.36 -8.60 -8.32
CA GLU A 259 -0.87 -9.27 -8.79
C GLU A 259 -1.63 -9.94 -7.65
N ARG A 260 -0.94 -10.60 -6.73
CA ARG A 260 -1.57 -11.15 -5.53
C ARG A 260 -2.15 -10.06 -4.64
N GLN A 261 -1.57 -8.88 -4.65
CA GLN A 261 -2.12 -7.71 -3.95
C GLN A 261 -3.45 -7.24 -4.57
N HIS A 262 -3.67 -7.52 -5.87
CA HIS A 262 -4.89 -7.16 -6.60
C HIS A 262 -5.95 -8.24 -6.59
N ASN A 263 -5.57 -9.50 -6.68
CA ASN A 263 -6.49 -10.63 -6.70
C ASN A 263 -7.35 -10.73 -5.42
N HIS A 264 -7.12 -9.85 -4.45
CA HIS A 264 -7.96 -9.72 -3.25
C HIS A 264 -9.27 -9.01 -3.51
N MET A 265 -9.40 -8.39 -4.68
CA MET A 265 -10.53 -7.55 -5.02
C MET A 265 -11.51 -8.17 -6.01
N ASP A 266 -11.20 -9.36 -6.57
CA ASP A 266 -12.08 -10.10 -7.51
C ASP A 266 -13.06 -11.05 -6.82
#